data_d9e92c9900da239aa86231d96730c075
#
_entry.id   d9e92c9900da239aa86231d96730c075
#
_cell.length_a   1.000
_cell.length_b   1.000
_cell.length_c   1.000
_cell.angle_alpha   90.00
_cell.angle_beta   90.00
_cell.angle_gamma   90.00
#
_symmetry.space_group_name_H-M   'P 1'
#
loop_
_entity.id
_entity.type
_entity.pdbx_description
1 polymer ?
#
loop_
_entity_poly.entity_id
_entity_poly.type
_entity_poly.pdbx_seq_one_letter_code
_entity_poly.pdbx_strand_id
1 'polypeptide(L)'
;MYRFTLPRDLYHGKDALSSLKTLEGKKAIVVVGGGSMKRNGFLDKAVDYLKEAGMEVKLFEGVEPDPSVDTVMKGAAVMREFEPDWIVAMGGGSPIDAAKAMWAFYEYPEITFEDLITPFSFPKLRQKAKFCAIPSTSGTATEVTAFSVITDYDKGIKYPLADFNITPDVAIVDPSLAETMPKKLTAHTGMDAMTHAIEAYVSTLNCDYTDALALHAIKMIHNDLKKSYDGDMDARDAMHNAQCLAGMAFSNALLGIVHSMAHKTGAAFSGGHIIHGCANAMYLPKVIKYNSKDATAAERYAQIAKFIDLKGETTEELVDALIAELRSMNDQLDIPQAIKNYGPGGVKADVSIIDEKEFMDKLPETAKNAIADACTGSNPRQPSQEEMEKLLKACYYCLLYTSPSPRDISGSR
;
A
#
# COMPACT_ATOMS: atom_id res chain seq x y z
N MET A 1 8.46 20.70 -15.01
CA MET A 1 9.50 20.21 -14.07
C MET A 1 8.83 19.19 -13.16
N TYR A 2 9.39 17.99 -13.06
CA TYR A 2 8.86 16.91 -12.22
C TYR A 2 9.82 16.69 -11.04
N ARG A 3 9.26 16.34 -9.87
CA ARG A 3 10.03 16.04 -8.66
C ARG A 3 10.05 14.53 -8.45
N PHE A 4 11.21 13.97 -8.14
CA PHE A 4 11.40 12.61 -7.67
C PHE A 4 11.97 12.67 -6.26
N THR A 5 11.29 12.05 -5.29
CA THR A 5 11.62 12.17 -3.87
C THR A 5 11.77 10.80 -3.23
N LEU A 6 12.84 10.61 -2.51
CA LEU A 6 13.16 9.44 -1.69
C LEU A 6 13.67 9.89 -0.33
N PRO A 7 13.74 8.99 0.68
CA PRO A 7 14.53 9.24 1.88
C PRO A 7 15.96 9.65 1.54
N ARG A 8 16.56 10.52 2.35
CA ARG A 8 17.96 10.91 2.17
C ARG A 8 18.89 9.70 2.28
N ASP A 9 18.65 8.84 3.29
CA ASP A 9 19.43 7.64 3.52
C ASP A 9 18.51 6.42 3.63
N LEU A 10 18.96 5.31 3.03
CA LEU A 10 18.31 4.02 3.16
C LEU A 10 19.36 2.99 3.60
N TYR A 11 19.17 2.41 4.77
CA TYR A 11 19.95 1.30 5.29
C TYR A 11 19.20 0.00 5.05
N HIS A 12 19.85 -1.02 4.50
CA HIS A 12 19.20 -2.29 4.15
C HIS A 12 20.06 -3.49 4.46
N GLY A 13 19.41 -4.66 4.55
CA GLY A 13 20.05 -5.94 4.85
C GLY A 13 19.99 -6.30 6.32
N LYS A 14 20.48 -7.51 6.65
CA LYS A 14 20.48 -8.03 8.02
C LYS A 14 21.25 -7.12 8.95
N ASP A 15 20.69 -6.87 10.13
CA ASP A 15 21.20 -5.97 11.17
C ASP A 15 21.24 -4.48 10.76
N ALA A 16 20.53 -4.11 9.68
CA ALA A 16 20.39 -2.69 9.30
C ALA A 16 19.78 -1.85 10.44
N LEU A 17 18.98 -2.46 11.34
CA LEU A 17 18.43 -1.80 12.52
C LEU A 17 19.52 -1.16 13.38
N SER A 18 20.76 -1.70 13.40
CA SER A 18 21.88 -1.13 14.14
C SER A 18 22.31 0.26 13.66
N SER A 19 21.90 0.67 12.47
CA SER A 19 22.13 2.03 11.96
C SER A 19 21.46 3.13 12.81
N LEU A 20 20.47 2.78 13.65
CA LEU A 20 19.92 3.69 14.66
C LEU A 20 20.99 4.30 15.57
N LYS A 21 22.11 3.59 15.82
CA LYS A 21 23.25 4.10 16.60
C LYS A 21 23.95 5.29 15.96
N THR A 22 23.75 5.50 14.66
CA THR A 22 24.39 6.58 13.89
C THR A 22 23.55 7.85 13.83
N LEU A 23 22.32 7.81 14.35
CA LEU A 23 21.45 8.98 14.37
C LEU A 23 21.96 10.01 15.39
N GLU A 24 22.03 11.25 14.98
CA GLU A 24 22.46 12.37 15.82
C GLU A 24 21.24 13.15 16.31
N GLY A 25 21.00 13.14 17.62
CA GLY A 25 19.88 13.82 18.27
C GLY A 25 19.96 13.74 19.78
N LYS A 26 18.94 14.26 20.46
CA LYS A 26 18.84 14.29 21.93
C LYS A 26 17.66 13.47 22.44
N LYS A 27 16.54 13.48 21.72
CA LYS A 27 15.28 12.84 22.15
C LYS A 27 14.64 12.13 20.97
N ALA A 28 14.37 10.85 21.12
CA ALA A 28 13.67 10.06 20.13
C ALA A 28 12.32 9.54 20.70
N ILE A 29 11.22 9.71 19.96
CA ILE A 29 9.99 9.00 20.23
C ILE A 29 9.86 7.81 19.30
N VAL A 30 9.64 6.61 19.86
CA VAL A 30 9.42 5.39 19.08
C VAL A 30 7.93 5.08 19.02
N VAL A 31 7.37 5.07 17.81
CA VAL A 31 5.95 4.80 17.55
C VAL A 31 5.79 3.37 17.04
N VAL A 32 4.98 2.56 17.71
CA VAL A 32 4.74 1.16 17.36
C VAL A 32 3.27 0.76 17.48
N GLY A 33 2.90 -0.29 16.75
CA GLY A 33 1.54 -0.85 16.75
C GLY A 33 1.36 -2.05 17.68
N GLY A 34 0.67 -3.07 17.23
CA GLY A 34 0.10 -4.21 17.95
C GLY A 34 1.05 -5.22 18.64
N GLY A 35 2.24 -4.84 19.05
CA GLY A 35 3.10 -5.62 19.94
C GLY A 35 3.97 -6.69 19.28
N SER A 36 3.98 -6.89 17.96
CA SER A 36 4.87 -7.84 17.29
C SER A 36 6.33 -7.45 17.46
N MET A 37 6.67 -6.19 17.34
CA MET A 37 8.04 -5.70 17.51
C MET A 37 8.56 -5.93 18.93
N LYS A 38 7.70 -5.79 19.93
CA LYS A 38 8.02 -6.07 21.32
C LYS A 38 8.22 -7.57 21.57
N ARG A 39 7.26 -8.40 21.11
CA ARG A 39 7.35 -9.87 21.28
C ARG A 39 8.58 -10.47 20.60
N ASN A 40 9.01 -9.91 19.48
CA ASN A 40 10.18 -10.38 18.74
C ASN A 40 11.50 -9.74 19.21
N GLY A 41 11.46 -8.87 20.23
CA GLY A 41 12.64 -8.21 20.81
C GLY A 41 13.22 -7.06 19.99
N PHE A 42 12.62 -6.70 18.86
CA PHE A 42 13.11 -5.61 17.99
C PHE A 42 12.86 -4.23 18.57
N LEU A 43 11.76 -4.05 19.33
CA LEU A 43 11.49 -2.79 20.00
C LEU A 43 12.57 -2.49 21.05
N ASP A 44 12.92 -3.47 21.87
CA ASP A 44 13.97 -3.31 22.91
C ASP A 44 15.32 -3.00 22.27
N LYS A 45 15.69 -3.71 21.20
CA LYS A 45 16.91 -3.42 20.44
C LYS A 45 16.93 -2.00 19.88
N ALA A 46 15.83 -1.53 19.30
CA ALA A 46 15.73 -0.17 18.75
C ALA A 46 15.91 0.89 19.85
N VAL A 47 15.27 0.67 21.02
CA VAL A 47 15.41 1.56 22.18
C VAL A 47 16.86 1.57 22.68
N ASP A 48 17.50 0.42 22.77
CA ASP A 48 18.91 0.32 23.23
C ASP A 48 19.85 1.02 22.24
N TYR A 49 19.68 0.83 20.94
CA TYR A 49 20.50 1.50 19.92
C TYR A 49 20.34 3.03 19.93
N LEU A 50 19.13 3.54 20.16
CA LEU A 50 18.91 4.98 20.30
C LEU A 50 19.54 5.54 21.58
N LYS A 51 19.50 4.76 22.70
CA LYS A 51 20.22 5.15 23.93
C LYS A 51 21.74 5.10 23.76
N GLU A 52 22.27 4.09 23.05
CA GLU A 52 23.69 4.04 22.69
C GLU A 52 24.11 5.25 21.82
N ALA A 53 23.20 5.76 20.98
CA ALA A 53 23.38 7.02 20.24
C ALA A 53 23.32 8.28 21.13
N GLY A 54 23.06 8.13 22.44
CA GLY A 54 23.00 9.22 23.41
C GLY A 54 21.63 9.91 23.52
N MET A 55 20.56 9.28 23.03
CA MET A 55 19.22 9.90 23.06
C MET A 55 18.42 9.45 24.28
N GLU A 56 17.60 10.36 24.81
CA GLU A 56 16.47 10.01 25.65
C GLU A 56 15.36 9.41 24.78
N VAL A 57 14.77 8.29 25.20
CA VAL A 57 13.76 7.56 24.39
C VAL A 57 12.43 7.52 25.10
N LYS A 58 11.36 7.91 24.41
CA LYS A 58 9.95 7.73 24.82
C LYS A 58 9.24 6.78 23.85
N LEU A 59 8.34 5.94 24.37
CA LEU A 59 7.52 5.05 23.56
C LEU A 59 6.10 5.62 23.39
N PHE A 60 5.54 5.44 22.21
CA PHE A 60 4.12 5.54 21.92
C PHE A 60 3.68 4.20 21.32
N GLU A 61 2.97 3.40 22.12
CA GLU A 61 2.59 2.03 21.78
C GLU A 61 1.08 1.95 21.47
N GLY A 62 0.70 0.89 20.77
CA GLY A 62 -0.72 0.53 20.61
C GLY A 62 -1.42 1.24 19.44
N VAL A 63 -0.69 1.70 18.42
CA VAL A 63 -1.33 2.13 17.18
C VAL A 63 -2.09 0.96 16.58
N GLU A 64 -3.41 1.13 16.43
CA GLU A 64 -4.31 0.13 15.86
C GLU A 64 -4.12 -0.04 14.34
N PRO A 65 -4.51 -1.20 13.79
CA PRO A 65 -4.68 -1.33 12.34
C PRO A 65 -5.68 -0.29 11.83
N ASP A 66 -5.42 0.27 10.64
CA ASP A 66 -6.21 1.38 10.09
C ASP A 66 -6.30 2.58 11.08
N PRO A 67 -5.17 3.26 11.35
CA PRO A 67 -5.06 4.21 12.45
C PRO A 67 -6.06 5.35 12.35
N SER A 68 -6.64 5.69 13.49
CA SER A 68 -7.66 6.74 13.61
C SER A 68 -7.07 8.15 13.71
N VAL A 69 -7.88 9.15 13.38
CA VAL A 69 -7.57 10.55 13.65
C VAL A 69 -7.30 10.76 15.14
N ASP A 70 -8.09 10.11 16.02
CA ASP A 70 -7.92 10.20 17.49
C ASP A 70 -6.54 9.71 17.95
N THR A 71 -6.07 8.58 17.43
CA THR A 71 -4.74 8.05 17.74
C THR A 71 -3.64 9.00 17.27
N VAL A 72 -3.80 9.59 16.09
CA VAL A 72 -2.89 10.60 15.58
C VAL A 72 -2.83 11.81 16.52
N MET A 73 -3.95 12.35 16.93
CA MET A 73 -4.01 13.53 17.82
C MET A 73 -3.42 13.23 19.21
N LYS A 74 -3.66 12.04 19.76
CA LYS A 74 -3.06 11.58 21.03
C LYS A 74 -1.53 11.49 20.91
N GLY A 75 -1.01 10.88 19.84
CA GLY A 75 0.42 10.79 19.61
C GLY A 75 1.09 12.16 19.44
N ALA A 76 0.47 13.06 18.69
CA ALA A 76 0.95 14.43 18.54
C ALA A 76 0.99 15.19 19.88
N ALA A 77 0.01 14.96 20.77
CA ALA A 77 0.04 15.56 22.11
C ALA A 77 1.23 15.06 22.94
N VAL A 78 1.49 13.75 22.92
CA VAL A 78 2.67 13.16 23.57
C VAL A 78 3.97 13.71 22.99
N MET A 79 4.06 13.93 21.68
CA MET A 79 5.23 14.54 21.03
C MET A 79 5.42 15.99 21.49
N ARG A 80 4.35 16.78 21.64
CA ARG A 80 4.44 18.17 22.15
C ARG A 80 4.95 18.25 23.60
N GLU A 81 4.60 17.28 24.45
CA GLU A 81 5.12 17.22 25.83
C GLU A 81 6.56 16.78 25.90
N PHE A 82 6.95 15.82 25.05
CA PHE A 82 8.29 15.23 25.09
C PHE A 82 9.31 16.00 24.28
N GLU A 83 8.87 16.72 23.24
CA GLU A 83 9.68 17.50 22.31
C GLU A 83 10.82 16.68 21.65
N PRO A 84 10.50 15.57 20.94
CA PRO A 84 11.51 14.78 20.25
C PRO A 84 12.11 15.56 19.08
N ASP A 85 13.41 15.32 18.82
CA ASP A 85 14.09 15.72 17.59
C ASP A 85 14.21 14.57 16.56
N TRP A 86 13.81 13.36 16.96
CA TRP A 86 13.59 12.22 16.10
C TRP A 86 12.25 11.52 16.37
N ILE A 87 11.51 11.25 15.29
CA ILE A 87 10.35 10.36 15.30
C ILE A 87 10.79 9.08 14.62
N VAL A 88 10.82 7.97 15.36
CA VAL A 88 11.19 6.65 14.86
C VAL A 88 9.92 5.80 14.85
N ALA A 89 9.41 5.48 13.66
CA ALA A 89 8.21 4.67 13.52
C ALA A 89 8.58 3.26 13.05
N MET A 90 8.13 2.23 13.78
CA MET A 90 8.51 0.86 13.47
C MET A 90 7.31 -0.09 13.52
N GLY A 91 7.20 -0.94 12.48
CA GLY A 91 6.11 -1.91 12.36
C GLY A 91 5.60 -2.08 10.94
N GLY A 92 4.34 -2.46 10.79
CA GLY A 92 3.65 -2.43 9.49
C GLY A 92 3.30 -1.01 9.04
N GLY A 93 2.46 -0.88 8.02
CA GLY A 93 2.05 0.44 7.51
C GLY A 93 1.42 1.34 8.58
N SER A 94 0.52 0.80 9.40
CA SER A 94 -0.29 1.59 10.36
C SER A 94 0.52 2.46 11.33
N PRO A 95 1.51 1.95 12.09
CA PRO A 95 2.27 2.81 13.01
C PRO A 95 3.12 3.85 12.28
N ILE A 96 3.61 3.55 11.08
CA ILE A 96 4.41 4.49 10.29
C ILE A 96 3.50 5.59 9.73
N ASP A 97 2.33 5.24 9.20
CA ASP A 97 1.34 6.18 8.69
C ASP A 97 0.83 7.10 9.81
N ALA A 98 0.46 6.53 10.97
CA ALA A 98 0.06 7.32 12.13
C ALA A 98 1.16 8.32 12.53
N ALA A 99 2.41 7.86 12.62
CA ALA A 99 3.53 8.70 13.01
C ALA A 99 3.80 9.84 12.02
N LYS A 100 3.64 9.61 10.71
CA LYS A 100 3.74 10.67 9.68
C LYS A 100 2.69 11.76 9.88
N ALA A 101 1.45 11.37 10.17
CA ALA A 101 0.39 12.33 10.46
C ALA A 101 0.62 13.03 11.82
N MET A 102 1.03 12.29 12.86
CA MET A 102 1.42 12.88 14.16
C MET A 102 2.49 13.94 14.02
N TRP A 103 3.47 13.72 13.12
CA TRP A 103 4.56 14.66 12.84
C TRP A 103 4.05 16.04 12.41
N ALA A 104 3.05 16.10 11.52
CA ALA A 104 2.45 17.36 11.09
C ALA A 104 1.80 18.11 12.28
N PHE A 105 1.00 17.44 13.09
CA PHE A 105 0.32 18.04 14.25
C PHE A 105 1.27 18.33 15.42
N TYR A 106 2.41 17.66 15.49
CA TYR A 106 3.48 17.99 16.45
C TYR A 106 4.16 19.31 16.10
N GLU A 107 4.50 19.51 14.82
CA GLU A 107 5.18 20.71 14.37
C GLU A 107 4.24 21.92 14.22
N TYR A 108 2.97 21.67 13.86
CA TYR A 108 1.94 22.67 13.59
C TYR A 108 0.64 22.36 14.35
N PRO A 109 0.57 22.66 15.65
CA PRO A 109 -0.60 22.32 16.48
C PRO A 109 -1.90 23.02 16.06
N GLU A 110 -1.81 24.08 15.28
CA GLU A 110 -2.94 24.90 14.82
C GLU A 110 -3.67 24.33 13.60
N ILE A 111 -3.06 23.40 12.85
CA ILE A 111 -3.70 22.83 11.67
C ILE A 111 -4.76 21.79 12.06
N THR A 112 -5.76 21.62 11.20
CA THR A 112 -6.81 20.60 11.33
C THR A 112 -6.54 19.39 10.45
N PHE A 113 -7.24 18.28 10.70
CA PHE A 113 -7.13 17.11 9.85
C PHE A 113 -7.63 17.39 8.42
N GLU A 114 -8.67 18.22 8.30
CA GLU A 114 -9.23 18.67 7.04
C GLU A 114 -8.21 19.42 6.17
N ASP A 115 -7.31 20.17 6.78
CA ASP A 115 -6.24 20.88 6.06
C ASP A 115 -5.26 19.92 5.37
N LEU A 116 -5.12 18.68 5.87
CA LEU A 116 -4.19 17.68 5.35
C LEU A 116 -4.81 16.74 4.29
N ILE A 117 -6.15 16.72 4.15
CA ILE A 117 -6.84 15.82 3.23
C ILE A 117 -6.54 16.17 1.76
N THR A 118 -6.37 17.46 1.46
CA THR A 118 -6.03 17.89 0.11
C THR A 118 -4.60 17.47 -0.22
N PRO A 119 -4.35 16.75 -1.32
CA PRO A 119 -2.98 16.36 -1.68
C PRO A 119 -2.04 17.57 -1.81
N PHE A 120 -0.83 17.40 -1.30
CA PHE A 120 0.25 18.41 -1.31
C PHE A 120 -0.08 19.71 -0.53
N SER A 121 -0.84 19.58 0.56
CA SER A 121 -1.21 20.69 1.46
C SER A 121 -0.45 20.69 2.79
N PHE A 122 0.42 19.73 3.03
CA PHE A 122 1.21 19.70 4.27
C PHE A 122 2.13 20.92 4.39
N PRO A 123 2.26 21.48 5.59
CA PRO A 123 3.25 22.50 5.85
C PRO A 123 4.67 21.91 5.72
N LYS A 124 5.67 22.78 5.63
CA LYS A 124 7.08 22.37 5.55
C LYS A 124 7.53 21.76 6.87
N LEU A 125 7.64 20.44 6.92
CA LEU A 125 8.12 19.70 8.08
C LEU A 125 9.63 19.81 8.30
N ARG A 126 10.15 19.19 9.34
CA ARG A 126 11.55 19.20 9.81
C ARG A 126 11.93 20.51 10.50
N GLN A 127 10.96 21.16 11.13
CA GLN A 127 11.22 22.35 11.97
C GLN A 127 11.64 21.92 13.38
N LYS A 128 11.10 20.79 13.88
CA LYS A 128 11.36 20.28 15.23
C LYS A 128 11.99 18.89 15.20
N ALA A 129 11.57 18.02 14.30
CA ALA A 129 12.02 16.64 14.26
C ALA A 129 12.32 16.13 12.85
N LYS A 130 13.22 15.14 12.77
CA LYS A 130 13.44 14.28 11.61
C LYS A 130 12.66 12.99 11.78
N PHE A 131 12.48 12.22 10.69
CA PHE A 131 11.69 11.00 10.65
C PHE A 131 12.51 9.80 10.18
N CYS A 132 12.50 8.74 10.98
CA CYS A 132 13.06 7.44 10.61
C CYS A 132 11.93 6.39 10.57
N ALA A 133 11.83 5.65 9.47
CA ALA A 133 10.83 4.61 9.27
C ALA A 133 11.46 3.22 9.12
N ILE A 134 10.89 2.23 9.83
CA ILE A 134 11.42 0.87 9.93
C ILE A 134 10.27 -0.13 9.70
N PRO A 135 10.11 -0.66 8.47
CA PRO A 135 9.03 -1.58 8.16
C PRO A 135 9.28 -2.98 8.75
N SER A 136 8.21 -3.64 9.21
CA SER A 136 8.21 -5.04 9.60
C SER A 136 7.30 -5.91 8.73
N THR A 137 6.77 -5.34 7.66
CA THR A 137 5.97 -6.04 6.65
C THR A 137 6.54 -5.76 5.26
N SER A 138 6.37 -6.72 4.36
CA SER A 138 6.86 -6.61 2.98
C SER A 138 5.69 -6.31 2.03
N GLY A 139 5.20 -5.06 2.02
CA GLY A 139 4.05 -4.68 1.20
C GLY A 139 3.82 -3.19 1.03
N THR A 140 3.54 -2.46 2.11
CA THR A 140 3.07 -1.07 2.05
C THR A 140 4.11 -0.06 1.62
N ALA A 141 5.39 -0.38 1.85
CA ALA A 141 6.54 0.50 1.54
C ALA A 141 6.44 1.91 2.14
N THR A 142 5.69 2.08 3.22
CA THR A 142 5.47 3.42 3.80
C THR A 142 6.77 4.06 4.31
N GLU A 143 7.83 3.28 4.51
CA GLU A 143 9.17 3.77 4.88
C GLU A 143 9.84 4.64 3.81
N VAL A 144 9.39 4.57 2.56
CA VAL A 144 9.97 5.35 1.44
C VAL A 144 8.96 6.24 0.74
N THR A 145 7.70 6.27 1.21
CA THR A 145 6.62 6.94 0.48
C THR A 145 6.23 8.29 1.05
N ALA A 146 5.67 9.11 0.18
CA ALA A 146 5.06 10.40 0.46
C ALA A 146 3.56 10.27 0.85
N PHE A 147 3.17 9.12 1.42
CA PHE A 147 1.78 8.81 1.76
C PHE A 147 1.63 8.42 3.23
N SER A 148 0.43 8.66 3.76
CA SER A 148 -0.03 8.22 5.08
C SER A 148 -1.54 8.00 5.00
N VAL A 149 -2.03 6.79 5.32
CA VAL A 149 -3.45 6.46 5.26
C VAL A 149 -4.04 6.50 6.67
N ILE A 150 -4.97 7.43 6.90
CA ILE A 150 -5.63 7.64 8.20
C ILE A 150 -7.14 7.45 8.04
N THR A 151 -7.75 6.81 9.01
CA THR A 151 -9.19 6.55 9.02
C THR A 151 -9.92 7.54 9.90
N ASP A 152 -10.88 8.25 9.33
CA ASP A 152 -11.89 9.00 10.05
C ASP A 152 -13.07 8.05 10.30
N TYR A 153 -13.13 7.49 11.50
CA TYR A 153 -14.18 6.53 11.87
C TYR A 153 -15.56 7.18 12.06
N ASP A 154 -15.62 8.49 12.34
CA ASP A 154 -16.89 9.22 12.45
C ASP A 154 -17.55 9.34 11.09
N LYS A 155 -16.76 9.54 10.04
CA LYS A 155 -17.23 9.60 8.66
C LYS A 155 -17.20 8.24 7.94
N GLY A 156 -16.51 7.22 8.51
CA GLY A 156 -16.30 5.91 7.89
C GLY A 156 -15.43 5.98 6.64
N ILE A 157 -14.49 6.92 6.57
CA ILE A 157 -13.67 7.18 5.36
C ILE A 157 -12.18 7.02 5.67
N LYS A 158 -11.46 6.30 4.79
CA LYS A 158 -10.00 6.28 4.76
C LYS A 158 -9.49 7.38 3.84
N TYR A 159 -8.62 8.23 4.39
CA TYR A 159 -7.98 9.33 3.68
C TYR A 159 -6.52 9.01 3.39
N PRO A 160 -6.13 8.87 2.12
CA PRO A 160 -4.74 8.83 1.72
C PRO A 160 -4.17 10.25 1.73
N LEU A 161 -3.52 10.63 2.82
CA LEU A 161 -2.79 11.88 2.91
C LEU A 161 -1.53 11.79 2.06
N ALA A 162 -1.31 12.73 1.15
CA ALA A 162 -0.22 12.69 0.19
C ALA A 162 0.56 13.99 0.17
N ASP A 163 1.84 13.96 0.54
CA ASP A 163 2.75 15.09 0.43
C ASP A 163 4.22 14.64 0.48
N PHE A 164 5.07 15.22 -0.36
CA PHE A 164 6.51 14.93 -0.31
C PHE A 164 7.17 15.30 1.02
N ASN A 165 6.58 16.21 1.80
CA ASN A 165 7.09 16.60 3.12
C ASN A 165 7.07 15.45 4.13
N ILE A 166 6.15 14.46 3.99
CA ILE A 166 6.07 13.30 4.88
C ILE A 166 6.91 12.10 4.43
N THR A 167 7.66 12.21 3.33
CA THR A 167 8.68 11.21 3.00
C THR A 167 9.71 11.16 4.14
N PRO A 168 10.02 9.98 4.71
CA PRO A 168 11.00 9.85 5.79
C PRO A 168 12.38 10.41 5.43
N ASP A 169 13.15 10.84 6.44
CA ASP A 169 14.56 11.22 6.25
C ASP A 169 15.45 9.99 6.13
N VAL A 170 15.15 8.96 6.94
CA VAL A 170 15.87 7.70 7.00
C VAL A 170 14.88 6.55 6.88
N ALA A 171 15.18 5.59 6.03
CA ALA A 171 14.50 4.30 5.95
C ALA A 171 15.47 3.18 6.38
N ILE A 172 15.00 2.25 7.22
CA ILE A 172 15.79 1.08 7.64
C ILE A 172 15.03 -0.18 7.23
N VAL A 173 15.51 -0.86 6.21
CA VAL A 173 14.90 -2.04 5.59
C VAL A 173 15.67 -3.28 6.04
N ASP A 174 15.38 -3.73 7.26
CA ASP A 174 16.00 -4.91 7.86
C ASP A 174 15.07 -6.12 7.72
N PRO A 175 15.41 -7.12 6.88
CA PRO A 175 14.55 -8.27 6.61
C PRO A 175 14.25 -9.12 7.85
N SER A 176 15.11 -9.05 8.88
CA SER A 176 14.90 -9.78 10.12
C SER A 176 13.57 -9.42 10.80
N LEU A 177 13.09 -8.16 10.62
CA LEU A 177 11.82 -7.71 11.19
C LEU A 177 10.61 -8.36 10.50
N ALA A 178 10.77 -8.85 9.28
CA ALA A 178 9.72 -9.49 8.48
C ALA A 178 9.78 -11.04 8.52
N GLU A 179 10.80 -11.64 9.13
CA GLU A 179 11.00 -13.10 9.15
C GLU A 179 9.81 -13.88 9.74
N THR A 180 9.12 -13.30 10.72
CA THR A 180 8.01 -13.96 11.43
C THR A 180 6.64 -13.64 10.84
N MET A 181 6.56 -13.02 9.66
CA MET A 181 5.28 -12.72 9.03
C MET A 181 4.47 -14.01 8.78
N PRO A 182 3.19 -14.08 9.22
CA PRO A 182 2.31 -15.21 8.91
C PRO A 182 2.08 -15.34 7.40
N LYS A 183 1.87 -16.57 6.91
CA LYS A 183 1.63 -16.86 5.48
C LYS A 183 0.58 -15.94 4.85
N LYS A 184 -0.58 -15.78 5.50
CA LYS A 184 -1.66 -14.92 5.02
C LYS A 184 -1.21 -13.46 4.85
N LEU A 185 -0.49 -12.92 5.84
CA LEU A 185 0.04 -11.55 5.74
C LEU A 185 1.05 -11.45 4.60
N THR A 186 1.96 -12.44 4.46
CA THR A 186 2.92 -12.50 3.35
C THR A 186 2.22 -12.48 1.99
N ALA A 187 1.14 -13.26 1.83
CA ALA A 187 0.35 -13.29 0.59
C ALA A 187 -0.27 -11.93 0.26
N HIS A 188 -1.00 -11.35 1.22
CA HIS A 188 -1.72 -10.11 0.99
C HIS A 188 -0.77 -8.93 0.76
N THR A 189 0.27 -8.79 1.59
CA THR A 189 1.22 -7.68 1.44
C THR A 189 2.11 -7.82 0.21
N GLY A 190 2.47 -9.05 -0.17
CA GLY A 190 3.25 -9.30 -1.39
C GLY A 190 2.47 -8.98 -2.67
N MET A 191 1.17 -9.33 -2.73
CA MET A 191 0.31 -8.94 -3.86
C MET A 191 -0.03 -7.45 -3.85
N ASP A 192 -0.05 -6.81 -2.70
CA ASP A 192 -0.12 -5.36 -2.57
C ASP A 192 1.10 -4.69 -3.23
N ALA A 193 2.31 -5.15 -2.88
CA ALA A 193 3.54 -4.67 -3.51
C ALA A 193 3.57 -4.92 -5.04
N MET A 194 3.06 -6.07 -5.51
CA MET A 194 2.90 -6.34 -6.95
C MET A 194 1.97 -5.32 -7.60
N THR A 195 0.85 -4.99 -6.95
CA THR A 195 -0.11 -4.01 -7.45
C THR A 195 0.50 -2.61 -7.47
N HIS A 196 1.20 -2.21 -6.41
CA HIS A 196 1.95 -0.96 -6.36
C HIS A 196 2.88 -0.81 -7.58
N ALA A 197 3.70 -1.81 -7.84
CA ALA A 197 4.67 -1.78 -8.92
C ALA A 197 4.00 -1.75 -10.31
N ILE A 198 2.96 -2.55 -10.52
CA ILE A 198 2.22 -2.59 -11.80
C ILE A 198 1.49 -1.27 -12.04
N GLU A 199 0.77 -0.72 -11.05
CA GLU A 199 0.08 0.56 -11.22
C GLU A 199 1.05 1.71 -11.41
N ALA A 200 2.17 1.74 -10.69
CA ALA A 200 3.21 2.75 -10.90
C ALA A 200 3.79 2.70 -12.32
N TYR A 201 4.01 1.49 -12.86
CA TYR A 201 4.55 1.31 -14.21
C TYR A 201 3.59 1.83 -15.28
N VAL A 202 2.29 1.58 -15.15
CA VAL A 202 1.29 2.01 -16.14
C VAL A 202 0.69 3.39 -15.87
N SER A 203 1.05 4.02 -14.76
CA SER A 203 0.58 5.36 -14.39
C SER A 203 0.86 6.39 -15.49
N THR A 204 -0.01 7.38 -15.65
CA THR A 204 0.22 8.53 -16.54
C THR A 204 1.36 9.45 -16.08
N LEU A 205 1.83 9.28 -14.84
CA LEU A 205 2.94 10.01 -14.25
C LEU A 205 4.24 9.21 -14.19
N ASN A 206 4.30 8.07 -14.89
CA ASN A 206 5.52 7.27 -14.99
C ASN A 206 6.69 8.05 -15.61
N CYS A 207 7.91 7.63 -15.30
CA CYS A 207 9.14 8.15 -15.88
C CYS A 207 10.25 7.08 -15.84
N ASP A 208 11.36 7.32 -16.50
CA ASP A 208 12.47 6.37 -16.57
C ASP A 208 12.94 5.88 -15.18
N TYR A 209 12.92 6.74 -14.17
CA TYR A 209 13.29 6.39 -12.80
C TYR A 209 12.27 5.44 -12.14
N THR A 210 10.98 5.75 -12.26
CA THR A 210 9.92 4.92 -11.68
C THR A 210 9.76 3.61 -12.43
N ASP A 211 9.96 3.61 -13.75
CA ASP A 211 9.86 2.43 -14.60
C ASP A 211 10.92 1.38 -14.26
N ALA A 212 12.17 1.81 -14.08
CA ALA A 212 13.26 0.91 -13.70
C ALA A 212 13.00 0.25 -12.34
N LEU A 213 12.53 1.01 -11.35
CA LEU A 213 12.21 0.50 -10.02
C LEU A 213 11.00 -0.44 -10.05
N ALA A 214 9.93 -0.06 -10.75
CA ALA A 214 8.70 -0.83 -10.86
C ALA A 214 8.92 -2.18 -11.56
N LEU A 215 9.58 -2.20 -12.71
CA LEU A 215 9.86 -3.44 -13.44
C LEU A 215 10.73 -4.38 -12.61
N HIS A 216 11.77 -3.85 -11.95
CA HIS A 216 12.63 -4.69 -11.12
C HIS A 216 11.87 -5.27 -9.92
N ALA A 217 11.04 -4.47 -9.26
CA ALA A 217 10.17 -4.93 -8.18
C ALA A 217 9.21 -6.04 -8.65
N ILE A 218 8.54 -5.86 -9.81
CA ILE A 218 7.64 -6.88 -10.39
C ILE A 218 8.38 -8.20 -10.59
N LYS A 219 9.59 -8.18 -11.16
CA LYS A 219 10.36 -9.41 -11.40
C LYS A 219 10.77 -10.10 -10.11
N MET A 220 11.22 -9.35 -9.11
CA MET A 220 11.56 -9.91 -7.80
C MET A 220 10.33 -10.54 -7.13
N ILE A 221 9.20 -9.83 -7.10
CA ILE A 221 7.96 -10.34 -6.48
C ILE A 221 7.47 -11.59 -7.20
N HIS A 222 7.46 -11.59 -8.54
CA HIS A 222 7.08 -12.74 -9.35
C HIS A 222 7.93 -13.98 -9.03
N ASN A 223 9.23 -13.82 -8.85
CA ASN A 223 10.16 -14.92 -8.60
C ASN A 223 10.11 -15.42 -7.16
N ASP A 224 9.84 -14.56 -6.19
CA ASP A 224 10.14 -14.85 -4.79
C ASP A 224 8.91 -14.85 -3.85
N LEU A 225 7.76 -14.26 -4.24
CA LEU A 225 6.59 -14.18 -3.36
C LEU A 225 6.08 -15.57 -2.92
N LYS A 226 5.97 -16.51 -3.85
CA LYS A 226 5.51 -17.87 -3.51
C LYS A 226 6.50 -18.60 -2.61
N LYS A 227 7.79 -18.46 -2.83
CA LYS A 227 8.83 -19.04 -1.97
C LYS A 227 8.80 -18.42 -0.58
N SER A 228 8.68 -17.08 -0.50
CA SER A 228 8.52 -16.35 0.76
C SER A 228 7.28 -16.80 1.53
N TYR A 229 6.14 -17.01 0.83
CA TYR A 229 4.92 -17.56 1.40
C TYR A 229 5.13 -18.97 1.97
N ASP A 230 5.94 -19.79 1.31
CA ASP A 230 6.27 -21.14 1.78
C ASP A 230 7.32 -21.15 2.90
N GLY A 231 7.93 -20.02 3.22
CA GLY A 231 8.83 -19.85 4.35
C GLY A 231 10.31 -19.82 4.01
N ASP A 232 10.68 -19.65 2.74
CA ASP A 232 12.07 -19.43 2.31
C ASP A 232 12.55 -18.05 2.80
N MET A 233 13.64 -18.03 3.56
CA MET A 233 14.15 -16.81 4.21
C MET A 233 14.90 -15.90 3.24
N ASP A 234 15.59 -16.45 2.24
CA ASP A 234 16.24 -15.65 1.20
C ASP A 234 15.19 -14.96 0.32
N ALA A 235 14.08 -15.66 0.03
CA ALA A 235 12.94 -15.07 -0.65
C ALA A 235 12.23 -14.00 0.21
N ARG A 236 12.20 -14.14 1.54
CA ARG A 236 11.66 -13.10 2.44
C ARG A 236 12.51 -11.84 2.43
N ASP A 237 13.83 -11.98 2.41
CA ASP A 237 14.75 -10.86 2.24
C ASP A 237 14.51 -10.17 0.88
N ALA A 238 14.48 -10.95 -0.21
CA ALA A 238 14.18 -10.43 -1.55
C ALA A 238 12.82 -9.69 -1.59
N MET A 239 11.78 -10.24 -0.97
CA MET A 239 10.46 -9.59 -0.90
C MET A 239 10.48 -8.30 -0.08
N HIS A 240 11.29 -8.22 0.99
CA HIS A 240 11.42 -7.01 1.80
C HIS A 240 12.09 -5.88 1.01
N ASN A 241 13.06 -6.20 0.16
CA ASN A 241 13.67 -5.25 -0.77
C ASN A 241 12.71 -4.89 -1.93
N ALA A 242 12.02 -5.88 -2.49
CA ALA A 242 11.12 -5.68 -3.64
C ALA A 242 9.95 -4.73 -3.32
N GLN A 243 9.34 -4.85 -2.12
CA GLN A 243 8.28 -3.94 -1.70
C GLN A 243 8.80 -2.50 -1.56
N CYS A 244 10.02 -2.32 -1.05
CA CYS A 244 10.65 -1.02 -0.94
C CYS A 244 10.85 -0.37 -2.32
N LEU A 245 11.34 -1.13 -3.31
CA LEU A 245 11.48 -0.68 -4.70
C LEU A 245 10.12 -0.29 -5.32
N ALA A 246 9.08 -1.11 -5.10
CA ALA A 246 7.72 -0.80 -5.51
C ALA A 246 7.23 0.53 -4.89
N GLY A 247 7.56 0.74 -3.62
CA GLY A 247 7.26 1.97 -2.89
C GLY A 247 7.94 3.21 -3.47
N MET A 248 9.21 3.11 -3.77
CA MET A 248 9.96 4.18 -4.44
C MET A 248 9.34 4.55 -5.80
N ALA A 249 8.84 3.56 -6.54
CA ALA A 249 8.18 3.78 -7.81
C ALA A 249 6.84 4.49 -7.62
N PHE A 250 5.90 3.91 -6.86
CA PHE A 250 4.56 4.47 -6.77
C PHE A 250 4.49 5.78 -5.98
N SER A 251 5.38 6.01 -5.04
CA SER A 251 5.45 7.29 -4.33
C SER A 251 5.68 8.47 -5.29
N ASN A 252 6.29 8.22 -6.43
CA ASN A 252 6.63 9.23 -7.43
C ASN A 252 5.75 9.16 -8.70
N ALA A 253 5.29 7.98 -9.09
CA ALA A 253 4.39 7.80 -10.24
C ALA A 253 2.89 7.83 -9.86
N LEU A 254 2.57 7.78 -8.57
CA LEU A 254 1.24 7.55 -8.04
C LEU A 254 0.68 6.16 -8.42
N LEU A 255 -0.59 5.93 -8.10
CA LEU A 255 -1.28 4.65 -8.26
C LEU A 255 -2.41 4.76 -9.27
N GLY A 256 -3.34 3.81 -9.27
CA GLY A 256 -4.47 3.76 -10.18
C GLY A 256 -5.77 3.31 -9.50
N ILE A 257 -6.71 2.86 -10.34
CA ILE A 257 -8.07 2.53 -9.88
C ILE A 257 -8.15 1.21 -9.11
N VAL A 258 -7.13 0.35 -9.13
CA VAL A 258 -7.11 -0.83 -8.23
C VAL A 258 -7.12 -0.34 -6.79
N HIS A 259 -6.18 0.56 -6.45
CA HIS A 259 -6.09 1.16 -5.12
C HIS A 259 -7.31 2.00 -4.78
N SER A 260 -7.82 2.82 -5.72
CA SER A 260 -9.03 3.60 -5.50
C SER A 260 -10.23 2.74 -5.11
N MET A 261 -10.45 1.62 -5.79
CA MET A 261 -11.51 0.67 -5.45
C MET A 261 -11.25 0.00 -4.11
N ALA A 262 -10.00 -0.42 -3.82
CA ALA A 262 -9.64 -1.07 -2.57
C ALA A 262 -9.84 -0.15 -1.35
N HIS A 263 -9.50 1.13 -1.46
CA HIS A 263 -9.75 2.13 -0.41
C HIS A 263 -11.23 2.26 -0.07
N LYS A 264 -12.12 2.18 -1.06
CA LYS A 264 -13.55 2.42 -0.87
C LYS A 264 -14.36 1.16 -0.57
N THR A 265 -13.79 -0.02 -0.80
CA THR A 265 -14.42 -1.30 -0.44
C THR A 265 -13.94 -1.86 0.90
N GLY A 266 -12.77 -1.43 1.39
CA GLY A 266 -12.13 -2.00 2.58
C GLY A 266 -13.00 -2.01 3.83
N ALA A 267 -13.66 -0.89 4.15
CA ALA A 267 -14.50 -0.73 5.34
C ALA A 267 -15.98 -0.46 5.01
N ALA A 268 -16.41 -0.71 3.77
CA ALA A 268 -17.73 -0.32 3.29
C ALA A 268 -18.87 -1.22 3.79
N PHE A 269 -18.60 -2.46 4.23
CA PHE A 269 -19.63 -3.49 4.42
C PHE A 269 -19.76 -3.92 5.88
N SER A 270 -21.00 -4.19 6.31
CA SER A 270 -21.32 -4.60 7.67
C SER A 270 -20.82 -6.00 8.04
N GLY A 271 -20.69 -6.89 7.04
CA GLY A 271 -20.22 -8.27 7.23
C GLY A 271 -18.73 -8.39 7.54
N GLY A 272 -17.96 -7.32 7.36
CA GLY A 272 -16.53 -7.27 7.67
C GLY A 272 -15.70 -6.42 6.72
N HIS A 273 -14.43 -6.28 7.07
CA HIS A 273 -13.47 -5.54 6.26
C HIS A 273 -12.88 -6.42 5.15
N ILE A 274 -12.76 -5.87 3.93
CA ILE A 274 -11.93 -6.46 2.89
C ILE A 274 -10.50 -5.98 3.11
N ILE A 275 -9.60 -6.92 3.39
CA ILE A 275 -8.18 -6.62 3.64
C ILE A 275 -7.57 -5.99 2.38
N HIS A 276 -6.90 -4.86 2.53
CA HIS A 276 -6.44 -4.00 1.44
C HIS A 276 -5.64 -4.76 0.36
N GLY A 277 -4.57 -5.46 0.75
CA GLY A 277 -3.76 -6.22 -0.21
C GLY A 277 -4.52 -7.39 -0.87
N CYS A 278 -5.50 -7.99 -0.16
CA CYS A 278 -6.39 -8.99 -0.75
C CYS A 278 -7.34 -8.37 -1.78
N ALA A 279 -7.90 -7.18 -1.50
CA ALA A 279 -8.71 -6.43 -2.45
C ALA A 279 -7.91 -6.10 -3.72
N ASN A 280 -6.70 -5.56 -3.56
CA ASN A 280 -5.81 -5.25 -4.67
C ASN A 280 -5.51 -6.49 -5.53
N ALA A 281 -5.21 -7.62 -4.91
CA ALA A 281 -4.98 -8.89 -5.61
C ALA A 281 -6.20 -9.38 -6.41
N MET A 282 -7.40 -9.25 -5.83
CA MET A 282 -8.65 -9.62 -6.52
C MET A 282 -8.98 -8.68 -7.69
N TYR A 283 -8.70 -7.39 -7.55
CA TYR A 283 -9.13 -6.37 -8.52
C TYR A 283 -8.16 -6.20 -9.68
N LEU A 284 -6.86 -6.34 -9.44
CA LEU A 284 -5.81 -6.09 -10.41
C LEU A 284 -6.03 -6.78 -11.78
N PRO A 285 -6.36 -8.09 -11.88
CA PRO A 285 -6.60 -8.73 -13.17
C PRO A 285 -7.75 -8.10 -13.97
N LYS A 286 -8.79 -7.62 -13.29
CA LYS A 286 -9.96 -6.99 -13.92
C LYS A 286 -9.62 -5.58 -14.42
N VAL A 287 -8.85 -4.84 -13.63
CA VAL A 287 -8.38 -3.49 -13.99
C VAL A 287 -7.40 -3.54 -15.17
N ILE A 288 -6.49 -4.51 -15.20
CA ILE A 288 -5.60 -4.71 -16.35
C ILE A 288 -6.43 -4.89 -17.63
N LYS A 289 -7.46 -5.75 -17.62
CA LYS A 289 -8.34 -5.94 -18.79
C LYS A 289 -9.13 -4.67 -19.15
N TYR A 290 -9.54 -3.90 -18.15
CA TYR A 290 -10.19 -2.60 -18.38
C TYR A 290 -9.24 -1.58 -19.00
N ASN A 291 -8.07 -1.38 -18.41
CA ASN A 291 -7.06 -0.42 -18.83
C ASN A 291 -6.45 -0.78 -20.20
N SER A 292 -6.35 -2.06 -20.56
CA SER A 292 -5.79 -2.52 -21.84
C SER A 292 -6.60 -2.12 -23.08
N LYS A 293 -7.74 -1.47 -22.91
CA LYS A 293 -8.45 -0.78 -24.00
C LYS A 293 -7.79 0.54 -24.42
N ASP A 294 -6.95 1.10 -23.59
CA ASP A 294 -6.00 2.14 -23.96
C ASP A 294 -4.74 1.48 -24.54
N ALA A 295 -4.34 1.89 -25.75
CA ALA A 295 -3.25 1.27 -26.48
C ALA A 295 -1.90 1.42 -25.75
N THR A 296 -1.65 2.58 -25.11
CA THR A 296 -0.42 2.82 -24.37
C THR A 296 -0.35 1.92 -23.13
N ALA A 297 -1.45 1.81 -22.39
CA ALA A 297 -1.52 0.92 -21.24
C ALA A 297 -1.37 -0.55 -21.65
N ALA A 298 -2.01 -0.98 -22.73
CA ALA A 298 -1.87 -2.34 -23.27
C ALA A 298 -0.41 -2.69 -23.57
N GLU A 299 0.30 -1.78 -24.26
CA GLU A 299 1.72 -1.97 -24.59
C GLU A 299 2.57 -2.06 -23.31
N ARG A 300 2.30 -1.23 -22.30
CA ARG A 300 3.04 -1.27 -21.02
C ARG A 300 2.78 -2.57 -20.26
N TYR A 301 1.55 -3.09 -20.23
CA TYR A 301 1.27 -4.42 -19.66
C TYR A 301 1.97 -5.54 -20.42
N ALA A 302 2.02 -5.46 -21.76
CA ALA A 302 2.76 -6.42 -22.58
C ALA A 302 4.28 -6.38 -22.31
N GLN A 303 4.83 -5.19 -22.04
CA GLN A 303 6.23 -5.04 -21.61
C GLN A 303 6.49 -5.72 -20.26
N ILE A 304 5.60 -5.57 -19.29
CA ILE A 304 5.67 -6.30 -18.01
C ILE A 304 5.68 -7.81 -18.27
N ALA A 305 4.73 -8.31 -19.07
CA ALA A 305 4.65 -9.74 -19.40
C ALA A 305 5.95 -10.28 -19.99
N LYS A 306 6.53 -9.57 -20.95
CA LYS A 306 7.84 -9.93 -21.55
C LYS A 306 8.96 -9.89 -20.51
N PHE A 307 8.98 -8.91 -19.63
CA PHE A 307 10.03 -8.74 -18.63
C PHE A 307 10.06 -9.86 -17.58
N ILE A 308 8.91 -10.47 -17.31
CA ILE A 308 8.78 -11.66 -16.45
C ILE A 308 8.72 -12.97 -17.24
N ASP A 309 9.19 -12.95 -18.49
CA ASP A 309 9.38 -14.13 -19.37
C ASP A 309 8.08 -14.85 -19.77
N LEU A 310 6.91 -14.18 -19.70
CA LEU A 310 5.64 -14.72 -20.22
C LEU A 310 5.66 -14.75 -21.76
N LYS A 311 4.87 -15.67 -22.33
CA LYS A 311 4.84 -15.91 -23.78
C LYS A 311 3.58 -15.33 -24.40
N GLY A 312 3.72 -14.78 -25.60
CA GLY A 312 2.69 -14.23 -26.46
C GLY A 312 3.34 -13.56 -27.67
N GLU A 313 2.67 -13.59 -28.80
CA GLU A 313 3.17 -12.99 -30.05
C GLU A 313 2.61 -11.57 -30.25
N THR A 314 1.40 -11.33 -29.70
CA THR A 314 0.71 -10.05 -29.81
C THR A 314 0.62 -9.35 -28.45
N THR A 315 0.38 -8.04 -28.46
CA THR A 315 0.12 -7.24 -27.24
C THR A 315 -1.06 -7.81 -26.46
N GLU A 316 -2.14 -8.24 -27.13
CA GLU A 316 -3.31 -8.82 -26.48
C GLU A 316 -2.98 -10.15 -25.81
N GLU A 317 -2.28 -11.06 -26.47
CA GLU A 317 -1.84 -12.33 -25.89
C GLU A 317 -0.95 -12.13 -24.66
N LEU A 318 -0.05 -11.16 -24.68
CA LEU A 318 0.83 -10.83 -23.56
C LEU A 318 0.05 -10.24 -22.38
N VAL A 319 -0.94 -9.38 -22.64
CA VAL A 319 -1.85 -8.87 -21.61
C VAL A 319 -2.65 -9.99 -20.97
N ASP A 320 -3.20 -10.90 -21.78
CA ASP A 320 -3.97 -12.04 -21.29
C ASP A 320 -3.08 -13.03 -20.52
N ALA A 321 -1.82 -13.22 -20.94
CA ALA A 321 -0.83 -14.01 -20.21
C ALA A 321 -0.50 -13.38 -18.84
N LEU A 322 -0.34 -12.06 -18.75
CA LEU A 322 -0.13 -11.36 -17.48
C LEU A 322 -1.33 -11.53 -16.54
N ILE A 323 -2.55 -11.38 -17.06
CA ILE A 323 -3.78 -11.60 -16.29
C ILE A 323 -3.84 -13.04 -15.75
N ALA A 324 -3.53 -14.02 -16.59
CA ALA A 324 -3.53 -15.43 -16.22
C ALA A 324 -2.49 -15.72 -15.13
N GLU A 325 -1.29 -15.16 -15.24
CA GLU A 325 -0.21 -15.31 -14.26
C GLU A 325 -0.60 -14.73 -12.90
N LEU A 326 -1.12 -13.50 -12.85
CA LEU A 326 -1.58 -12.88 -11.59
C LEU A 326 -2.70 -13.67 -10.93
N ARG A 327 -3.61 -14.25 -11.70
CA ARG A 327 -4.64 -15.15 -11.17
C ARG A 327 -4.06 -16.45 -10.64
N SER A 328 -3.07 -17.01 -11.33
CA SER A 328 -2.32 -18.18 -10.87
C SER A 328 -1.59 -17.90 -9.55
N MET A 329 -0.96 -16.73 -9.43
CA MET A 329 -0.33 -16.31 -8.17
C MET A 329 -1.37 -16.22 -7.04
N ASN A 330 -2.54 -15.61 -7.27
CA ASN A 330 -3.61 -15.56 -6.27
C ASN A 330 -4.03 -16.96 -5.81
N ASP A 331 -4.17 -17.93 -6.73
CA ASP A 331 -4.53 -19.30 -6.40
C ASP A 331 -3.43 -20.00 -5.58
N GLN A 332 -2.17 -19.80 -5.91
CA GLN A 332 -1.02 -20.36 -5.19
C GLN A 332 -0.85 -19.77 -3.77
N LEU A 333 -1.37 -18.57 -3.54
CA LEU A 333 -1.30 -17.83 -2.28
C LEU A 333 -2.58 -17.94 -1.43
N ASP A 334 -3.53 -18.76 -1.84
CA ASP A 334 -4.84 -18.92 -1.20
C ASP A 334 -5.66 -17.61 -1.11
N ILE A 335 -5.46 -16.72 -2.07
CA ILE A 335 -6.22 -15.48 -2.21
C ILE A 335 -7.47 -15.75 -3.05
N PRO A 336 -8.67 -15.30 -2.63
CA PRO A 336 -9.88 -15.44 -3.44
C PRO A 336 -9.78 -14.67 -4.76
N GLN A 337 -10.42 -15.20 -5.81
CA GLN A 337 -10.42 -14.53 -7.13
C GLN A 337 -11.50 -13.43 -7.23
N ALA A 338 -12.43 -13.37 -6.28
CA ALA A 338 -13.57 -12.46 -6.29
C ALA A 338 -14.13 -12.22 -4.89
N ILE A 339 -14.83 -11.11 -4.71
CA ILE A 339 -15.45 -10.76 -3.42
C ILE A 339 -16.48 -11.83 -2.99
N LYS A 340 -17.24 -12.43 -3.91
CA LYS A 340 -18.21 -13.48 -3.60
C LYS A 340 -17.59 -14.75 -2.95
N ASN A 341 -16.27 -14.88 -3.01
CA ASN A 341 -15.52 -15.96 -2.39
C ASN A 341 -14.59 -15.47 -1.27
N TYR A 342 -14.82 -14.25 -0.76
CA TYR A 342 -14.01 -13.63 0.27
C TYR A 342 -14.49 -14.09 1.66
N GLY A 343 -13.72 -14.97 2.30
CA GLY A 343 -13.98 -15.47 3.65
C GLY A 343 -13.32 -14.65 4.76
N PRO A 344 -13.52 -15.04 6.02
CA PRO A 344 -12.97 -14.34 7.18
C PRO A 344 -11.45 -14.21 7.10
N GLY A 345 -10.97 -12.96 7.21
CA GLY A 345 -9.55 -12.65 7.15
C GLY A 345 -8.92 -12.82 5.76
N GLY A 346 -9.70 -12.79 4.66
CA GLY A 346 -9.20 -12.75 3.30
C GLY A 346 -8.76 -14.09 2.71
N VAL A 347 -9.29 -15.19 3.21
CA VAL A 347 -9.09 -16.53 2.61
C VAL A 347 -10.24 -16.89 1.69
N LYS A 348 -10.02 -17.88 0.82
CA LYS A 348 -11.08 -18.44 -0.03
C LYS A 348 -12.18 -19.05 0.82
N ALA A 349 -13.43 -18.80 0.44
CA ALA A 349 -14.62 -19.40 1.03
C ALA A 349 -15.69 -19.68 -0.03
N ASP A 350 -16.56 -20.67 0.24
CA ASP A 350 -17.70 -20.96 -0.64
C ASP A 350 -18.75 -19.85 -0.57
N VAL A 351 -18.87 -19.22 0.60
CA VAL A 351 -19.80 -18.12 0.85
C VAL A 351 -19.01 -16.92 1.38
N SER A 352 -19.23 -15.77 0.77
CA SER A 352 -18.58 -14.52 1.19
C SER A 352 -19.13 -14.03 2.53
N ILE A 353 -18.26 -13.37 3.32
CA ILE A 353 -18.70 -12.56 4.46
C ILE A 353 -19.32 -11.22 4.01
N ILE A 354 -19.14 -10.85 2.74
CA ILE A 354 -19.71 -9.65 2.14
C ILE A 354 -21.04 -10.02 1.48
N ASP A 355 -22.14 -9.56 2.05
CA ASP A 355 -23.48 -9.81 1.52
C ASP A 355 -23.65 -9.18 0.14
N GLU A 356 -24.20 -9.97 -0.81
CA GLU A 356 -24.37 -9.55 -2.19
C GLU A 356 -25.34 -8.38 -2.33
N LYS A 357 -26.45 -8.42 -1.58
CA LYS A 357 -27.43 -7.36 -1.63
C LYS A 357 -26.87 -6.07 -1.08
N GLU A 358 -26.18 -6.12 0.07
CA GLU A 358 -25.51 -4.95 0.64
C GLU A 358 -24.48 -4.38 -0.33
N PHE A 359 -23.67 -5.25 -0.99
CA PHE A 359 -22.71 -4.81 -1.99
C PHE A 359 -23.39 -4.07 -3.15
N MET A 360 -24.49 -4.62 -3.67
CA MET A 360 -25.22 -3.98 -4.79
C MET A 360 -25.92 -2.69 -4.38
N ASP A 361 -26.47 -2.62 -3.18
CA ASP A 361 -27.12 -1.41 -2.67
C ASP A 361 -26.11 -0.26 -2.48
N LYS A 362 -24.87 -0.56 -2.09
CA LYS A 362 -23.78 0.42 -1.90
C LYS A 362 -22.97 0.72 -3.17
N LEU A 363 -23.16 -0.04 -4.22
CA LEU A 363 -22.35 0.01 -5.43
C LEU A 363 -22.25 1.42 -6.06
N PRO A 364 -23.37 2.20 -6.24
CA PRO A 364 -23.27 3.52 -6.86
C PRO A 364 -22.45 4.51 -6.03
N GLU A 365 -22.58 4.48 -4.72
CA GLU A 365 -21.82 5.33 -3.81
C GLU A 365 -20.34 4.93 -3.77
N THR A 366 -20.05 3.64 -3.68
CA THR A 366 -18.68 3.11 -3.71
C THR A 366 -17.97 3.49 -5.01
N ALA A 367 -18.64 3.35 -6.14
CA ALA A 367 -18.10 3.74 -7.45
C ALA A 367 -17.81 5.25 -7.54
N LYS A 368 -18.74 6.09 -7.08
CA LYS A 368 -18.56 7.54 -7.02
C LYS A 368 -17.35 7.91 -6.15
N ASN A 369 -17.22 7.30 -4.98
CA ASN A 369 -16.12 7.57 -4.05
C ASN A 369 -14.78 7.06 -4.61
N ALA A 370 -14.76 5.94 -5.34
CA ALA A 370 -13.56 5.43 -5.99
C ALA A 370 -13.09 6.36 -7.12
N ILE A 371 -14.01 6.92 -7.91
CA ILE A 371 -13.67 7.92 -8.95
C ILE A 371 -13.07 9.18 -8.32
N ALA A 372 -13.57 9.61 -7.16
CA ALA A 372 -13.08 10.78 -6.44
C ALA A 372 -11.79 10.54 -5.65
N ASP A 373 -11.30 9.30 -5.56
CA ASP A 373 -10.06 8.97 -4.86
C ASP A 373 -8.84 9.56 -5.59
N ALA A 374 -7.85 10.01 -4.81
CA ALA A 374 -6.64 10.64 -5.34
C ALA A 374 -5.86 9.75 -6.32
N CYS A 375 -5.92 8.42 -6.13
CA CYS A 375 -5.22 7.46 -6.99
C CYS A 375 -5.83 7.36 -8.40
N THR A 376 -7.11 7.70 -8.58
CA THR A 376 -7.79 7.59 -9.87
C THR A 376 -7.19 8.54 -10.92
N GLY A 377 -6.72 9.71 -10.51
CA GLY A 377 -6.21 10.74 -11.42
C GLY A 377 -5.00 10.30 -12.27
N SER A 378 -4.21 9.37 -11.80
CA SER A 378 -3.02 8.83 -12.51
C SER A 378 -3.27 7.51 -13.25
N ASN A 379 -4.49 6.97 -13.19
CA ASN A 379 -4.84 5.78 -13.96
C ASN A 379 -4.84 6.06 -15.47
N PRO A 380 -4.29 5.18 -16.33
CA PRO A 380 -4.18 5.44 -17.76
C PRO A 380 -5.52 5.63 -18.47
N ARG A 381 -6.58 5.00 -17.95
CA ARG A 381 -7.93 5.13 -18.48
C ARG A 381 -8.89 5.62 -17.40
N GLN A 382 -9.50 6.79 -17.59
CA GLN A 382 -10.42 7.37 -16.62
C GLN A 382 -11.81 6.72 -16.75
N PRO A 383 -12.36 6.10 -15.69
CA PRO A 383 -13.66 5.46 -15.74
C PRO A 383 -14.81 6.46 -15.58
N SER A 384 -15.89 6.27 -16.35
CA SER A 384 -17.18 6.86 -16.02
C SER A 384 -17.80 6.17 -14.79
N GLN A 385 -18.86 6.77 -14.23
CA GLN A 385 -19.63 6.17 -13.13
C GLN A 385 -20.11 4.75 -13.50
N GLU A 386 -20.69 4.59 -14.68
CA GLU A 386 -21.20 3.30 -15.17
C GLU A 386 -20.07 2.26 -15.35
N GLU A 387 -18.92 2.69 -15.87
CA GLU A 387 -17.76 1.80 -16.04
C GLU A 387 -17.19 1.35 -14.71
N MET A 388 -17.10 2.25 -13.71
CA MET A 388 -16.63 1.91 -12.37
C MET A 388 -17.58 0.93 -11.67
N GLU A 389 -18.90 1.12 -11.80
CA GLU A 389 -19.89 0.17 -11.28
C GLU A 389 -19.78 -1.21 -11.93
N LYS A 390 -19.60 -1.26 -13.25
CA LYS A 390 -19.37 -2.52 -13.99
C LYS A 390 -18.09 -3.21 -13.53
N LEU A 391 -17.04 -2.44 -13.29
CA LEU A 391 -15.75 -2.95 -12.84
C LEU A 391 -15.85 -3.53 -11.42
N LEU A 392 -16.50 -2.84 -10.49
CA LEU A 392 -16.77 -3.33 -9.14
C LEU A 392 -17.63 -4.61 -9.15
N LYS A 393 -18.67 -4.66 -10.00
CA LYS A 393 -19.45 -5.90 -10.21
C LYS A 393 -18.59 -7.04 -10.74
N ALA A 394 -17.69 -6.76 -11.67
CA ALA A 394 -16.74 -7.77 -12.17
C ALA A 394 -15.82 -8.29 -11.06
N CYS A 395 -15.43 -7.43 -10.11
CA CYS A 395 -14.66 -7.83 -8.93
C CYS A 395 -15.49 -8.69 -7.96
N TYR A 396 -16.80 -8.43 -7.84
CA TYR A 396 -17.67 -9.25 -7.00
C TYR A 396 -17.86 -10.66 -7.57
N TYR A 397 -18.18 -10.80 -8.88
CA TYR A 397 -18.55 -12.08 -9.50
C TYR A 397 -17.41 -12.84 -10.18
N CYS A 398 -16.18 -12.34 -10.19
CA CYS A 398 -15.04 -12.91 -10.92
C CYS A 398 -15.20 -12.84 -12.45
N LEU A 399 -15.87 -11.83 -12.96
CA LEU A 399 -15.98 -11.62 -14.40
C LEU A 399 -14.74 -10.86 -14.89
N LEU A 400 -14.16 -11.28 -16.00
CA LEU A 400 -13.25 -10.42 -16.73
C LEU A 400 -14.10 -9.37 -17.48
N TYR A 401 -13.67 -8.10 -17.44
CA TYR A 401 -14.38 -7.03 -18.10
C TYR A 401 -14.39 -7.27 -19.61
N THR A 402 -15.52 -7.78 -20.14
CA THR A 402 -15.78 -7.89 -21.57
C THR A 402 -16.60 -6.68 -22.00
N SER A 403 -16.36 -6.18 -23.22
CA SER A 403 -17.28 -5.21 -23.84
C SER A 403 -18.68 -5.80 -23.85
N PRO A 404 -19.75 -4.99 -23.72
CA PRO A 404 -21.10 -5.50 -23.80
C PRO A 404 -21.25 -6.33 -25.06
N SER A 405 -21.71 -7.57 -24.90
CA SER A 405 -22.05 -8.45 -26.03
C SER A 405 -23.13 -7.75 -26.86
N PRO A 406 -23.15 -7.91 -28.20
CA PRO A 406 -24.25 -7.43 -29.01
C PRO A 406 -25.64 -7.89 -28.55
N ARG A 407 -25.71 -8.92 -27.68
CA ARG A 407 -26.97 -9.41 -27.07
C ARG A 407 -27.48 -8.52 -25.94
N ASP A 408 -26.61 -7.75 -25.27
CA ASP A 408 -26.99 -6.86 -24.17
C ASP A 408 -27.62 -5.54 -24.67
N ILE A 409 -27.51 -5.26 -25.98
CA ILE A 409 -28.08 -4.08 -26.64
C ILE A 409 -29.50 -4.33 -27.17
N SER A 410 -29.96 -5.58 -27.21
CA SER A 410 -31.24 -5.97 -27.81
C SER A 410 -32.42 -6.00 -26.82
N GLY A 411 -32.27 -5.58 -25.59
CA GLY A 411 -33.26 -5.62 -24.50
C GLY A 411 -34.12 -4.37 -24.31
N SER A 412 -34.09 -3.40 -25.22
CA SER A 412 -34.98 -2.23 -25.19
C SER A 412 -35.68 -2.05 -26.53
N ARG A 413 -36.79 -2.75 -26.70
CA ARG A 413 -37.92 -2.39 -27.58
C ARG A 413 -39.19 -2.67 -26.84
#